data_17e003068cc6406cbdd2f0e48a5e733d
#
_entry.id   17e003068cc6406cbdd2f0e48a5e733d
#
_cell.length_a   1.000
_cell.length_b   1.000
_cell.length_c   1.000
_cell.angle_alpha   90.00
_cell.angle_beta   90.00
_cell.angle_gamma   90.00
#
_symmetry.space_group_name_H-M   'P 1'
#
loop_
_entity.id
_entity.type
_entity.pdbx_description
1 polymer ?
#
loop_
_entity_poly.entity_id
_entity_poly.type
_entity_poly.pdbx_seq_one_letter_code
_entity_poly.pdbx_strand_id
1 'polypeptide(L)'
;MDCWQDIKTPQAHLQKSLDIVREYLPWEAERCRDISLTDDQGFLCGRFTPMVRRPVLTLPSGRQVLGMADALVVNDPITGQGSNNAAKCAKVYLQSILDHGDRVFGRSWMEQTFEQYWGYARHVVEWTNSMLLPPPAHVLELLGAASQSQPIASAIANAFDDPRQFAPWWFDAGQCQAFIQTHHQHAA
;
A
#
# COMPACT_ATOMS: atom_id res chain seq x y z
N MET A 1 -19.10 -4.58 8.75
CA MET A 1 -19.67 -3.64 9.75
C MET A 1 -18.60 -2.62 10.08
N ASP A 2 -18.91 -1.32 10.01
CA ASP A 2 -17.94 -0.26 10.33
C ASP A 2 -17.88 -0.07 11.85
N CYS A 3 -16.82 -0.55 12.48
CA CYS A 3 -16.63 -0.46 13.94
C CYS A 3 -16.37 0.97 14.46
N TRP A 4 -16.22 1.94 13.55
CA TRP A 4 -15.94 3.35 13.86
C TRP A 4 -17.15 4.25 13.71
N GLN A 5 -18.29 3.74 13.22
CA GLN A 5 -19.46 4.54 12.83
C GLN A 5 -19.96 5.47 13.95
N ASP A 6 -19.93 4.99 15.19
CA ASP A 6 -20.45 5.72 16.36
C ASP A 6 -19.35 6.40 17.19
N ILE A 7 -18.10 6.35 16.74
CA ILE A 7 -16.96 6.93 17.44
C ILE A 7 -16.82 8.40 17.03
N LYS A 8 -17.12 9.33 17.95
CA LYS A 8 -17.23 10.78 17.65
C LYS A 8 -16.24 11.65 18.42
N THR A 9 -15.57 11.11 19.44
CA THR A 9 -14.61 11.89 20.24
C THR A 9 -13.22 11.28 20.20
N PRO A 10 -12.15 12.10 20.39
CA PRO A 10 -10.79 11.60 20.45
C PRO A 10 -10.61 10.49 21.49
N GLN A 11 -11.18 10.65 22.66
CA GLN A 11 -11.08 9.67 23.77
C GLN A 11 -11.80 8.36 23.41
N ALA A 12 -13.00 8.44 22.81
CA ALA A 12 -13.71 7.24 22.34
C ALA A 12 -12.93 6.53 21.22
N HIS A 13 -12.25 7.28 20.35
CA HIS A 13 -11.41 6.73 19.31
C HIS A 13 -10.19 5.99 19.90
N LEU A 14 -9.49 6.62 20.86
CA LEU A 14 -8.40 5.96 21.58
C LEU A 14 -8.88 4.68 22.29
N GLN A 15 -10.00 4.76 23.03
CA GLN A 15 -10.54 3.60 23.73
C GLN A 15 -10.86 2.45 22.77
N LYS A 16 -11.52 2.74 21.65
CA LYS A 16 -11.82 1.73 20.61
C LYS A 16 -10.57 1.13 20.00
N SER A 17 -9.52 1.93 19.77
CA SER A 17 -8.22 1.44 19.30
C SER A 17 -7.60 0.47 20.30
N LEU A 18 -7.63 0.80 21.60
CA LEU A 18 -7.12 -0.07 22.66
C LEU A 18 -7.93 -1.36 22.80
N ASP A 19 -9.25 -1.31 22.60
CA ASP A 19 -10.11 -2.50 22.64
C ASP A 19 -9.76 -3.44 21.49
N ILE A 20 -9.51 -2.92 20.28
CA ILE A 20 -9.03 -3.70 19.13
C ILE A 20 -7.66 -4.32 19.41
N VAL A 21 -6.74 -3.57 20.00
CA VAL A 21 -5.43 -4.11 20.38
C VAL A 21 -5.58 -5.25 21.41
N ARG A 22 -6.44 -5.10 22.41
CA ARG A 22 -6.71 -6.16 23.40
C ARG A 22 -7.29 -7.42 22.78
N GLU A 23 -8.17 -7.26 21.80
CA GLU A 23 -8.84 -8.38 21.15
C GLU A 23 -7.93 -9.14 20.18
N TYR A 24 -7.18 -8.43 19.34
CA TYR A 24 -6.44 -9.01 18.22
C TYR A 24 -4.94 -9.13 18.44
N LEU A 25 -4.37 -8.31 19.34
CA LEU A 25 -2.94 -8.24 19.64
C LEU A 25 -2.69 -8.22 21.15
N PRO A 26 -3.18 -9.23 21.90
CA PRO A 26 -3.16 -9.21 23.38
C PRO A 26 -1.75 -9.08 23.96
N TRP A 27 -0.71 -9.53 23.24
CA TRP A 27 0.69 -9.39 23.65
C TRP A 27 1.21 -7.94 23.58
N GLU A 28 0.55 -7.05 22.81
CA GLU A 28 0.85 -5.62 22.78
C GLU A 28 -0.02 -4.81 23.75
N ALA A 29 -1.15 -5.37 24.20
CA ALA A 29 -2.11 -4.66 25.04
C ALA A 29 -1.50 -4.14 26.35
N GLU A 30 -0.59 -4.89 26.97
CA GLU A 30 0.07 -4.48 28.20
C GLU A 30 0.98 -3.26 27.96
N ARG A 31 1.69 -3.22 26.84
CA ARG A 31 2.55 -2.09 26.46
C ARG A 31 1.75 -0.82 26.19
N CYS A 32 0.47 -0.99 25.81
CA CYS A 32 -0.45 0.10 25.51
C CYS A 32 -1.31 0.52 26.72
N ARG A 33 -1.08 -0.02 27.92
CA ARG A 33 -1.94 0.18 29.09
C ARG A 33 -2.07 1.64 29.51
N ASP A 34 -0.96 2.39 29.45
CA ASP A 34 -0.88 3.76 29.96
C ASP A 34 -0.84 4.81 28.81
N ILE A 35 -1.31 4.43 27.60
CA ILE A 35 -1.36 5.35 26.47
C ILE A 35 -2.46 6.41 26.70
N SER A 36 -2.09 7.65 26.43
CA SER A 36 -3.02 8.79 26.37
C SER A 36 -2.81 9.57 25.08
N LEU A 37 -3.80 10.35 24.68
CA LEU A 37 -3.64 11.27 23.55
C LEU A 37 -2.60 12.34 23.91
N THR A 38 -1.76 12.70 22.95
CA THR A 38 -0.77 13.78 23.11
C THR A 38 -1.44 15.14 23.24
N ASP A 39 -2.57 15.31 22.57
CA ASP A 39 -3.42 16.50 22.55
C ASP A 39 -4.79 16.17 21.95
N ASP A 40 -5.68 17.16 21.86
CA ASP A 40 -7.02 16.98 21.28
C ASP A 40 -7.02 16.67 19.77
N GLN A 41 -5.90 16.84 19.09
CA GLN A 41 -5.68 16.51 17.68
C GLN A 41 -4.91 15.19 17.49
N GLY A 42 -4.58 14.49 18.58
CA GLY A 42 -3.74 13.27 18.60
C GLY A 42 -4.40 12.03 17.97
N PHE A 43 -5.40 12.23 17.11
CA PHE A 43 -6.02 11.14 16.33
C PHE A 43 -6.33 11.61 14.91
N LEU A 44 -6.43 10.66 14.00
CA LEU A 44 -6.82 10.92 12.62
C LEU A 44 -8.01 10.02 12.28
N CYS A 45 -9.09 10.63 11.80
CA CYS A 45 -10.26 9.94 11.31
C CYS A 45 -10.72 10.56 10.00
N GLY A 46 -10.97 9.73 8.99
CA GLY A 46 -11.43 10.19 7.69
C GLY A 46 -11.78 9.04 6.77
N ARG A 47 -12.42 9.38 5.67
CA ARG A 47 -12.71 8.46 4.57
C ARG A 47 -12.32 9.11 3.26
N PHE A 48 -11.73 8.36 2.38
CA PHE A 48 -11.46 8.77 1.01
C PHE A 48 -11.62 7.56 0.10
N THR A 49 -11.89 7.83 -1.16
CA THR A 49 -11.96 6.78 -2.18
C THR A 49 -10.59 6.63 -2.83
N PRO A 50 -9.98 5.44 -2.82
CA PRO A 50 -8.78 5.19 -3.61
C PRO A 50 -9.03 5.54 -5.07
N MET A 51 -8.08 6.23 -5.70
CA MET A 51 -8.26 6.70 -7.08
C MET A 51 -6.94 6.91 -7.80
N VAL A 52 -7.00 6.75 -9.13
CA VAL A 52 -5.92 7.13 -10.04
C VAL A 52 -6.40 8.28 -10.90
N ARG A 53 -5.66 9.37 -10.90
CA ARG A 53 -5.99 10.60 -11.64
C ARG A 53 -5.18 10.73 -12.92
N ARG A 54 -5.64 11.58 -13.84
CA ARG A 54 -4.87 11.92 -15.03
C ARG A 54 -3.57 12.63 -14.62
N PRO A 55 -2.43 12.24 -15.19
CA PRO A 55 -1.13 12.73 -14.74
C PRO A 55 -0.86 14.20 -15.05
N VAL A 56 -1.42 14.72 -16.14
CA VAL A 56 -1.13 16.08 -16.61
C VAL A 56 -2.39 16.94 -16.55
N LEU A 57 -2.27 18.06 -15.83
CA LEU A 57 -3.28 19.10 -15.76
C LEU A 57 -2.85 20.31 -16.62
N THR A 58 -3.76 20.85 -17.42
CA THR A 58 -3.57 22.12 -18.09
C THR A 58 -4.22 23.23 -17.27
N LEU A 59 -3.43 24.21 -16.84
CA LEU A 59 -3.89 25.38 -16.10
C LEU A 59 -4.64 26.36 -17.01
N PRO A 60 -5.44 27.30 -16.47
CA PRO A 60 -6.07 28.37 -17.25
C PRO A 60 -5.09 29.23 -18.05
N SER A 61 -3.83 29.33 -17.62
CA SER A 61 -2.75 30.00 -18.35
C SER A 61 -2.23 29.24 -19.58
N GLY A 62 -2.73 28.04 -19.86
CA GLY A 62 -2.23 27.14 -20.90
C GLY A 62 -1.00 26.33 -20.48
N ARG A 63 -0.40 26.61 -19.31
CA ARG A 63 0.74 25.85 -18.80
C ARG A 63 0.30 24.48 -18.30
N GLN A 64 1.21 23.50 -18.39
CA GLN A 64 0.97 22.13 -17.96
C GLN A 64 1.69 21.83 -16.63
N VAL A 65 1.07 21.00 -15.81
CA VAL A 65 1.59 20.56 -14.54
C VAL A 65 1.49 19.04 -14.48
N LEU A 66 2.61 18.39 -14.13
CA LEU A 66 2.66 16.96 -13.85
C LEU A 66 2.39 16.73 -12.37
N GLY A 67 1.38 15.92 -12.03
CA GLY A 67 1.13 15.47 -10.66
C GLY A 67 2.17 14.45 -10.21
N MET A 68 2.26 14.24 -8.89
CA MET A 68 3.20 13.28 -8.29
C MET A 68 2.55 12.58 -7.07
N ALA A 69 2.93 11.33 -6.83
CA ALA A 69 2.53 10.54 -5.66
C ALA A 69 1.00 10.58 -5.40
N ASP A 70 0.56 10.89 -4.20
CA ASP A 70 -0.87 10.92 -3.81
C ASP A 70 -1.70 11.96 -4.59
N ALA A 71 -1.07 12.94 -5.23
CA ALA A 71 -1.80 13.80 -6.17
C ALA A 71 -2.33 13.02 -7.37
N LEU A 72 -1.76 11.87 -7.70
CA LEU A 72 -2.14 11.01 -8.82
C LEU A 72 -2.69 9.65 -8.40
N VAL A 73 -2.02 8.97 -7.48
CA VAL A 73 -2.32 7.59 -7.09
C VAL A 73 -2.56 7.54 -5.59
N VAL A 74 -3.82 7.61 -5.21
CA VAL A 74 -4.26 7.51 -3.81
C VAL A 74 -4.66 6.07 -3.53
N ASN A 75 -3.93 5.40 -2.66
CA ASN A 75 -4.24 4.04 -2.20
C ASN A 75 -4.96 4.06 -0.85
N ASP A 76 -5.72 3.00 -0.56
CA ASP A 76 -6.14 2.74 0.81
C ASP A 76 -4.91 2.49 1.70
N PRO A 77 -4.89 2.97 2.95
CA PRO A 77 -3.74 2.80 3.83
C PRO A 77 -3.53 1.37 4.36
N ILE A 78 -4.42 0.43 4.07
CA ILE A 78 -4.41 -0.94 4.60
C ILE A 78 -3.06 -1.66 4.40
N THR A 79 -2.38 -1.41 3.28
CA THR A 79 -1.08 -2.01 2.97
C THR A 79 0.11 -1.16 3.38
N GLY A 80 -0.10 0.05 3.90
CA GLY A 80 0.97 0.96 4.32
C GLY A 80 1.86 1.47 3.17
N GLN A 81 1.44 1.35 1.90
CA GLN A 81 2.28 1.61 0.73
C GLN A 81 2.40 3.08 0.32
N GLY A 82 1.67 4.01 0.96
CA GLY A 82 1.66 5.42 0.54
C GLY A 82 3.06 6.05 0.48
N SER A 83 3.84 5.94 1.55
CA SER A 83 5.21 6.48 1.61
C SER A 83 6.16 5.80 0.63
N ASN A 84 6.10 4.46 0.50
CA ASN A 84 6.91 3.71 -0.46
C ASN A 84 6.58 4.12 -1.89
N ASN A 85 5.30 4.24 -2.20
CA ASN A 85 4.81 4.66 -3.52
C ASN A 85 5.28 6.08 -3.87
N ALA A 86 5.24 7.00 -2.90
CA ALA A 86 5.74 8.37 -3.06
C ALA A 86 7.25 8.41 -3.30
N ALA A 87 8.03 7.63 -2.55
CA ALA A 87 9.48 7.53 -2.71
C ALA A 87 9.89 6.93 -4.07
N LYS A 88 9.21 5.87 -4.52
CA LYS A 88 9.42 5.26 -5.85
C LYS A 88 9.04 6.25 -6.97
N CYS A 89 7.93 6.99 -6.81
CA CYS A 89 7.54 8.06 -7.72
C CYS A 89 8.62 9.14 -7.84
N ALA A 90 9.08 9.65 -6.70
CA ALA A 90 10.14 10.67 -6.66
C ALA A 90 11.43 10.20 -7.34
N LYS A 91 11.83 8.95 -7.12
CA LYS A 91 13.01 8.35 -7.77
C LYS A 91 12.86 8.32 -9.29
N VAL A 92 11.72 7.82 -9.80
CA VAL A 92 11.45 7.75 -11.24
C VAL A 92 11.44 9.15 -11.87
N TYR A 93 10.77 10.10 -11.22
CA TYR A 93 10.67 11.47 -11.73
C TYR A 93 12.01 12.17 -11.74
N LEU A 94 12.81 12.02 -10.66
CA LEU A 94 14.16 12.57 -10.60
C LEU A 94 15.02 12.03 -11.75
N GLN A 95 15.02 10.71 -11.96
CA GLN A 95 15.79 10.11 -13.05
C GLN A 95 15.33 10.62 -14.42
N SER A 96 14.01 10.68 -14.63
CA SER A 96 13.43 11.19 -15.87
C SER A 96 13.81 12.66 -16.14
N ILE A 97 13.87 13.50 -15.09
CA ILE A 97 14.33 14.88 -15.18
C ILE A 97 15.81 14.95 -15.56
N LEU A 98 16.67 14.18 -14.88
CA LEU A 98 18.11 14.16 -15.15
C LEU A 98 18.40 13.69 -16.58
N ASP A 99 17.73 12.64 -17.04
CA ASP A 99 17.90 12.09 -18.40
C ASP A 99 17.35 13.04 -19.47
N HIS A 100 16.36 13.88 -19.11
CA HIS A 100 15.79 14.86 -20.04
C HIS A 100 16.73 16.06 -20.25
N GLY A 101 17.50 16.46 -19.23
CA GLY A 101 18.42 17.61 -19.28
C GLY A 101 17.69 18.93 -19.54
N ASP A 102 18.30 19.81 -20.33
CA ASP A 102 17.80 21.18 -20.60
C ASP A 102 16.68 21.25 -21.66
N ARG A 103 16.15 20.14 -22.13
CA ARG A 103 15.05 20.11 -23.11
C ARG A 103 13.76 20.59 -22.49
N VAL A 104 12.81 21.04 -23.32
CA VAL A 104 11.49 21.50 -22.86
C VAL A 104 10.68 20.34 -22.28
N PHE A 105 10.20 20.51 -21.06
CA PHE A 105 9.34 19.56 -20.36
C PHE A 105 7.89 19.64 -20.88
N GLY A 106 7.67 19.11 -22.08
CA GLY A 106 6.36 19.11 -22.73
C GLY A 106 5.43 18.00 -22.21
N ARG A 107 4.18 18.05 -22.66
CA ARG A 107 3.12 17.10 -22.27
C ARG A 107 3.52 15.65 -22.49
N SER A 108 4.08 15.31 -23.64
CA SER A 108 4.49 13.95 -23.97
C SER A 108 5.53 13.40 -22.98
N TRP A 109 6.51 14.23 -22.59
CA TRP A 109 7.48 13.86 -21.57
C TRP A 109 6.81 13.61 -20.20
N MET A 110 5.88 14.48 -19.80
CA MET A 110 5.14 14.33 -18.54
C MET A 110 4.33 13.03 -18.51
N GLU A 111 3.63 12.71 -19.60
CA GLU A 111 2.88 11.47 -19.73
C GLU A 111 3.78 10.23 -19.70
N GLN A 112 4.91 10.25 -20.43
CA GLN A 112 5.90 9.16 -20.41
C GLN A 112 6.54 8.96 -19.04
N THR A 113 6.84 10.03 -18.32
CA THR A 113 7.38 9.97 -16.95
C THR A 113 6.37 9.31 -16.01
N PHE A 114 5.09 9.67 -16.12
CA PHE A 114 4.05 9.00 -15.34
C PHE A 114 3.91 7.52 -15.71
N GLU A 115 3.94 7.15 -16.98
CA GLU A 115 3.82 5.76 -17.41
C GLU A 115 4.96 4.88 -16.85
N GLN A 116 6.17 5.40 -16.74
CA GLN A 116 7.28 4.70 -16.10
C GLN A 116 6.98 4.43 -14.61
N TYR A 117 6.45 5.42 -13.90
CA TYR A 117 6.03 5.25 -12.51
C TYR A 117 4.82 4.31 -12.40
N TRP A 118 3.84 4.45 -13.29
CA TRP A 118 2.64 3.62 -13.31
C TRP A 118 2.95 2.14 -13.53
N GLY A 119 4.00 1.83 -14.29
CA GLY A 119 4.49 0.46 -14.45
C GLY A 119 4.79 -0.25 -13.11
N TYR A 120 5.15 0.51 -12.07
CA TYR A 120 5.29 0.02 -10.69
C TYR A 120 3.98 0.21 -9.90
N ALA A 121 3.43 1.42 -9.88
CA ALA A 121 2.35 1.82 -9.00
C ALA A 121 1.06 1.02 -9.20
N ARG A 122 0.77 0.54 -10.42
CA ARG A 122 -0.39 -0.30 -10.71
C ARG A 122 -0.41 -1.58 -9.88
N HIS A 123 0.75 -2.20 -9.62
CA HIS A 123 0.84 -3.41 -8.80
C HIS A 123 0.56 -3.12 -7.33
N VAL A 124 0.97 -1.93 -6.85
CA VAL A 124 0.59 -1.45 -5.52
C VAL A 124 -0.93 -1.29 -5.42
N VAL A 125 -1.55 -0.66 -6.43
CA VAL A 125 -3.01 -0.45 -6.48
C VAL A 125 -3.76 -1.78 -6.52
N GLU A 126 -3.35 -2.70 -7.41
CA GLU A 126 -3.97 -4.02 -7.56
C GLU A 126 -3.92 -4.81 -6.26
N TRP A 127 -2.73 -4.89 -5.65
CA TRP A 127 -2.56 -5.60 -4.40
C TRP A 127 -3.32 -4.95 -3.25
N THR A 128 -3.23 -3.62 -3.09
CA THR A 128 -3.97 -2.89 -2.04
C THR A 128 -5.48 -3.10 -2.16
N ASN A 129 -6.02 -3.01 -3.38
CA ASN A 129 -7.44 -3.24 -3.62
C ASN A 129 -7.87 -4.69 -3.31
N SER A 130 -7.00 -5.67 -3.55
CA SER A 130 -7.29 -7.07 -3.21
C SER A 130 -7.41 -7.29 -1.69
N MET A 131 -6.70 -6.49 -0.89
CA MET A 131 -6.74 -6.55 0.57
C MET A 131 -8.02 -5.94 1.18
N LEU A 132 -8.80 -5.20 0.39
CA LEU A 132 -10.08 -4.64 0.81
C LEU A 132 -11.24 -5.64 0.68
N LEU A 133 -10.99 -6.79 0.08
CA LEU A 133 -11.96 -7.86 -0.12
C LEU A 133 -11.62 -9.06 0.77
N PRO A 134 -12.58 -9.93 1.07
CA PRO A 134 -12.27 -11.20 1.72
C PRO A 134 -11.19 -11.95 0.91
N PRO A 135 -10.11 -12.42 1.56
CA PRO A 135 -9.04 -13.10 0.85
C PRO A 135 -9.56 -14.42 0.23
N PRO A 136 -9.20 -14.72 -1.02
CA PRO A 136 -9.55 -15.99 -1.65
C PRO A 136 -8.84 -17.17 -0.97
N ALA A 137 -9.36 -18.39 -1.15
CA ALA A 137 -8.89 -19.58 -0.45
C ALA A 137 -7.37 -19.81 -0.61
N HIS A 138 -6.81 -19.62 -1.80
CA HIS A 138 -5.38 -19.81 -2.04
C HIS A 138 -4.50 -18.79 -1.30
N VAL A 139 -4.99 -17.58 -1.06
CA VAL A 139 -4.26 -16.59 -0.23
C VAL A 139 -4.28 -17.00 1.24
N LEU A 140 -5.40 -17.54 1.74
CA LEU A 140 -5.45 -18.11 3.09
C LEU A 140 -4.50 -19.30 3.24
N GLU A 141 -4.43 -20.19 2.24
CA GLU A 141 -3.48 -21.30 2.21
C GLU A 141 -2.02 -20.79 2.21
N LEU A 142 -1.72 -19.75 1.42
CA LEU A 142 -0.40 -19.12 1.39
C LEU A 142 -0.01 -18.55 2.76
N LEU A 143 -0.91 -17.83 3.43
CA LEU A 143 -0.67 -17.27 4.76
C LEU A 143 -0.53 -18.38 5.81
N GLY A 144 -1.32 -19.46 5.70
CA GLY A 144 -1.17 -20.66 6.51
C GLY A 144 0.19 -21.34 6.31
N ALA A 145 0.64 -21.48 5.05
CA ALA A 145 1.97 -22.01 4.75
C ALA A 145 3.11 -21.11 5.27
N ALA A 146 2.95 -19.80 5.20
CA ALA A 146 3.91 -18.85 5.74
C ALA A 146 4.12 -18.99 7.26
N SER A 147 3.09 -19.39 8.01
CA SER A 147 3.20 -19.64 9.45
C SER A 147 4.08 -20.84 9.81
N GLN A 148 4.36 -21.71 8.83
CA GLN A 148 5.14 -22.94 8.98
C GLN A 148 6.44 -22.93 8.17
N SER A 149 6.66 -21.92 7.32
CA SER A 149 7.80 -21.86 6.41
C SER A 149 8.42 -20.46 6.38
N GLN A 150 9.61 -20.35 6.98
CA GLN A 150 10.36 -19.09 6.95
C GLN A 150 10.65 -18.56 5.53
N PRO A 151 11.01 -19.39 4.53
CA PRO A 151 11.18 -18.92 3.17
C PRO A 151 9.92 -18.27 2.59
N ILE A 152 8.74 -18.85 2.82
CA ILE A 152 7.46 -18.28 2.36
C ILE A 152 7.17 -16.97 3.09
N ALA A 153 7.32 -16.93 4.42
CA ALA A 153 7.13 -15.73 5.21
C ALA A 153 8.07 -14.60 4.76
N SER A 154 9.34 -14.92 4.50
CA SER A 154 10.33 -13.96 3.99
C SER A 154 9.97 -13.44 2.59
N ALA A 155 9.48 -14.28 1.70
CA ALA A 155 9.05 -13.86 0.37
C ALA A 155 7.85 -12.90 0.43
N ILE A 156 6.88 -13.17 1.31
CA ILE A 156 5.75 -12.26 1.56
C ILE A 156 6.26 -10.93 2.10
N ALA A 157 7.14 -10.94 3.11
CA ALA A 157 7.71 -9.72 3.69
C ALA A 157 8.48 -8.89 2.65
N ASN A 158 9.30 -9.52 1.81
CA ASN A 158 10.05 -8.85 0.75
C ASN A 158 9.14 -8.25 -0.32
N ALA A 159 8.00 -8.88 -0.60
CA ALA A 159 7.03 -8.36 -1.55
C ALA A 159 6.35 -7.04 -1.08
N PHE A 160 6.41 -6.68 0.19
CA PHE A 160 6.02 -5.36 0.68
C PHE A 160 6.93 -4.23 0.17
N ASP A 161 8.22 -4.49 -0.05
CA ASP A 161 9.13 -3.51 -0.69
C ASP A 161 8.87 -3.41 -2.19
N ASP A 162 8.54 -4.52 -2.84
CA ASP A 162 8.23 -4.55 -4.26
C ASP A 162 6.98 -5.39 -4.56
N PRO A 163 5.78 -4.78 -4.55
CA PRO A 163 4.51 -5.47 -4.78
C PRO A 163 4.38 -6.19 -6.14
N ARG A 164 5.28 -5.94 -7.11
CA ARG A 164 5.34 -6.71 -8.35
C ARG A 164 5.64 -8.19 -8.10
N GLN A 165 6.30 -8.50 -6.98
CA GLN A 165 6.61 -9.86 -6.58
C GLN A 165 5.37 -10.64 -6.13
N PHE A 166 4.29 -9.98 -5.73
CA PHE A 166 3.03 -10.64 -5.41
C PHE A 166 2.31 -11.17 -6.67
N ALA A 167 2.43 -10.48 -7.80
CA ALA A 167 1.61 -10.72 -8.97
C ALA A 167 1.54 -12.19 -9.43
N PRO A 168 2.63 -12.99 -9.45
CA PRO A 168 2.55 -14.37 -9.92
C PRO A 168 1.69 -15.27 -9.03
N TRP A 169 1.80 -15.17 -7.72
CA TRP A 169 1.24 -16.16 -6.78
C TRP A 169 0.13 -15.60 -5.87
N TRP A 170 -0.06 -14.28 -5.83
CA TRP A 170 -1.16 -13.67 -5.07
C TRP A 170 -2.49 -13.70 -5.82
N PHE A 171 -2.46 -13.58 -7.14
CA PHE A 171 -3.64 -13.48 -7.98
C PHE A 171 -4.00 -14.75 -8.74
N ASP A 172 -3.13 -15.76 -8.75
CA ASP A 172 -3.34 -17.03 -9.43
C ASP A 172 -3.18 -18.23 -8.50
N ALA A 173 -4.24 -19.01 -8.31
CA ALA A 173 -4.26 -20.14 -7.39
C ALA A 173 -3.27 -21.24 -7.76
N GLY A 174 -3.08 -21.51 -9.06
CA GLY A 174 -2.15 -22.53 -9.53
C GLY A 174 -0.70 -22.13 -9.29
N GLN A 175 -0.35 -20.87 -9.57
CA GLN A 175 0.97 -20.35 -9.28
C GLN A 175 1.23 -20.24 -7.77
N CYS A 176 0.21 -19.90 -6.98
CA CYS A 176 0.29 -19.91 -5.53
C CYS A 176 0.65 -21.31 -5.00
N GLN A 177 -0.05 -22.35 -5.45
CA GLN A 177 0.25 -23.73 -5.03
C GLN A 177 1.66 -24.17 -5.46
N ALA A 178 2.07 -23.86 -6.68
CA ALA A 178 3.43 -24.16 -7.16
C ALA A 178 4.49 -23.44 -6.30
N PHE A 179 4.25 -22.19 -5.95
CA PHE A 179 5.13 -21.40 -5.06
C PHE A 179 5.25 -22.04 -3.68
N ILE A 180 4.13 -22.42 -3.05
CA ILE A 180 4.11 -23.11 -1.75
C ILE A 180 4.89 -24.41 -1.82
N GLN A 181 4.63 -25.26 -2.82
CA GLN A 181 5.29 -26.57 -2.98
C GLN A 181 6.81 -26.43 -3.13
N THR A 182 7.26 -25.48 -3.95
CA THR A 182 8.69 -25.22 -4.17
C THR A 182 9.41 -24.83 -2.86
N HIS A 183 8.77 -24.02 -2.02
CA HIS A 183 9.38 -23.53 -0.79
C HIS A 183 9.22 -24.46 0.41
N HIS A 184 8.30 -25.45 0.36
CA HIS A 184 8.23 -26.52 1.35
C HIS A 184 9.33 -27.59 1.16
N GLN A 185 9.73 -27.87 -0.08
CA GLN A 185 10.76 -28.86 -0.38
C GLN A 185 12.18 -28.43 0.06
N HIS A 186 12.39 -27.16 0.36
CA HIS A 186 13.69 -26.64 0.82
C HIS A 186 13.78 -26.53 2.35
N ALA A 187 12.74 -26.93 3.10
CA ALA A 187 12.68 -26.91 4.55
C ALA A 187 12.93 -28.28 5.21
N ALA A 188 13.15 -29.33 4.42
CA ALA A 188 13.51 -30.68 4.85
C ALA A 188 14.99 -30.96 4.59
#